data_3d484384b3d2b81f65dfff282584c956
#
_entry.id   3d484384b3d2b81f65dfff282584c956
#
_cell.length_a   1.000
_cell.length_b   1.000
_cell.length_c   1.000
_cell.angle_alpha   90.00
_cell.angle_beta   90.00
_cell.angle_gamma   90.00
#
_symmetry.space_group_name_H-M   'P 1'
#
loop_
_entity.id
_entity.type
_entity.pdbx_description
1 polymer ?
#
loop_
_entity_poly.entity_id
_entity_poly.type
_entity_poly.pdbx_seq_one_letter_code
_entity_poly.pdbx_strand_id
1 'polypeptide(L)'
;MVKTTDGAASFSASSQVELGGYLYDVRKNGTNWELYASGTVPEPTPNPEPTPAPAQPPIVNPDPTPEPAPTPKPTTTADAGGNYLNVGYLLNYVENRTLMQRMGDLRNQSKDGNIWLRSYGGSLDSFASGKLSGFDMSYSGIQFGGDKRLSDVMPLYVGLYIGSTHASPDYSGGDGTARSDYMGMYASYMAQNGFYSDLVIKASRQKNSFHVRDSQNNGVNANGTANGLSISLEAGQRFNLTPTGYGFYIEPQTQLTYSHQNEMAMKASNGLNIHLNHYESLLGRASMILGYDITAGYSQLNMYVKTGAIREFSGDTEYLLNNSREKYSFKGNGWNNGVGVSAQYNKQHTFYLEADYTQGNLFDQKQVNGGYHFSF
;
A
#
# COMPACT_ATOMS: atom_id res chain seq x y z
N MET A 1 -1.44 34.42 -21.66
CA MET A 1 -1.05 34.60 -23.06
C MET A 1 -0.63 36.04 -23.27
N VAL A 2 0.59 36.28 -23.79
CA VAL A 2 1.08 37.61 -24.18
C VAL A 2 1.08 37.67 -25.69
N LYS A 3 0.51 38.74 -26.24
CA LYS A 3 0.46 38.99 -27.66
C LYS A 3 1.42 40.14 -28.00
N THR A 4 2.32 39.94 -28.96
CA THR A 4 3.24 40.98 -29.46
C THR A 4 2.77 41.45 -30.81
N THR A 5 2.92 42.74 -31.12
CA THR A 5 2.47 43.34 -32.36
C THR A 5 3.29 42.90 -33.58
N ASP A 6 4.57 42.72 -33.40
CA ASP A 6 5.55 42.42 -34.45
C ASP A 6 6.25 41.06 -34.27
N GLY A 7 5.99 40.37 -33.16
CA GLY A 7 6.64 39.11 -32.82
C GLY A 7 8.11 39.25 -32.52
N ALA A 8 8.68 40.46 -32.37
CA ALA A 8 10.11 40.69 -32.14
C ALA A 8 10.48 40.51 -30.64
N ALA A 9 9.55 40.74 -29.73
CA ALA A 9 9.80 40.59 -28.32
C ALA A 9 10.09 39.11 -27.93
N SER A 10 11.10 38.91 -27.09
CA SER A 10 11.46 37.61 -26.50
C SER A 10 11.12 37.61 -25.03
N PHE A 11 10.43 36.54 -24.59
CA PHE A 11 10.13 36.34 -23.19
C PHE A 11 10.73 34.99 -22.75
N SER A 12 11.20 34.95 -21.51
CA SER A 12 11.59 33.71 -20.83
C SER A 12 10.98 33.69 -19.45
N ALA A 13 10.56 32.53 -18.99
CA ALA A 13 10.18 32.34 -17.59
C ALA A 13 11.45 32.19 -16.75
N SER A 14 11.52 32.84 -15.60
CA SER A 14 12.64 32.67 -14.64
C SER A 14 12.57 31.31 -13.93
N SER A 15 11.39 30.69 -13.92
CA SER A 15 11.11 29.37 -13.41
C SER A 15 9.93 28.78 -14.15
N GLN A 16 9.68 27.48 -14.00
CA GLN A 16 8.43 26.86 -14.50
C GLN A 16 7.21 27.50 -13.84
N VAL A 17 6.14 27.65 -14.60
CA VAL A 17 4.89 28.23 -14.13
C VAL A 17 4.03 27.15 -13.51
N GLU A 18 3.69 27.31 -12.23
CA GLU A 18 2.74 26.44 -11.54
C GLU A 18 1.31 26.97 -11.69
N LEU A 19 0.43 26.18 -12.30
CA LEU A 19 -0.98 26.54 -12.46
C LEU A 19 -1.86 25.31 -12.25
N GLY A 20 -2.79 25.38 -11.29
CA GLY A 20 -3.77 24.33 -11.04
C GLY A 20 -3.17 22.98 -10.63
N GLY A 21 -1.98 22.98 -10.04
CA GLY A 21 -1.27 21.75 -9.65
C GLY A 21 -0.38 21.15 -10.73
N TYR A 22 -0.18 21.85 -11.85
CA TYR A 22 0.65 21.40 -12.97
C TYR A 22 1.75 22.39 -13.32
N LEU A 23 2.82 21.86 -13.94
CA LEU A 23 3.96 22.62 -14.43
C LEU A 23 3.78 22.97 -15.90
N TYR A 24 4.07 24.22 -16.23
CA TYR A 24 4.02 24.76 -17.60
C TYR A 24 5.30 25.52 -17.90
N ASP A 25 5.73 25.42 -19.14
CA ASP A 25 6.77 26.25 -19.74
C ASP A 25 6.16 27.30 -20.65
N VAL A 26 6.96 28.30 -21.06
CA VAL A 26 6.57 29.38 -21.96
C VAL A 26 7.17 29.14 -23.32
N ARG A 27 6.35 29.14 -24.38
CA ARG A 27 6.84 29.04 -25.75
C ARG A 27 6.25 30.12 -26.65
N LYS A 28 7.00 30.44 -27.69
CA LYS A 28 6.53 31.33 -28.77
C LYS A 28 5.70 30.54 -29.76
N ASN A 29 4.53 31.05 -30.08
CA ASN A 29 3.64 30.49 -31.09
C ASN A 29 3.19 31.63 -32.03
N GLY A 30 3.86 31.80 -33.19
CA GLY A 30 3.70 32.92 -34.07
C GLY A 30 4.11 34.26 -33.39
N THR A 31 3.16 35.20 -33.28
CA THR A 31 3.30 36.48 -32.58
C THR A 31 2.91 36.38 -31.07
N ASN A 32 2.41 35.21 -30.64
CA ASN A 32 1.93 35.01 -29.29
C ASN A 32 2.95 34.24 -28.44
N TRP A 33 2.89 34.46 -27.13
CA TRP A 33 3.57 33.66 -26.12
C TRP A 33 2.53 32.95 -25.28
N GLU A 34 2.66 31.66 -25.17
CA GLU A 34 1.68 30.79 -24.50
C GLU A 34 2.33 29.85 -23.48
N LEU A 35 1.56 29.45 -22.48
CA LEU A 35 1.93 28.36 -21.58
C LEU A 35 1.68 27.05 -22.31
N TYR A 36 2.64 26.13 -22.24
CA TYR A 36 2.46 24.76 -22.71
C TYR A 36 2.87 23.75 -21.63
N ALA A 37 2.26 22.57 -21.66
CA ALA A 37 2.56 21.53 -20.68
C ALA A 37 4.00 21.04 -20.84
N SER A 38 4.74 20.97 -19.72
CA SER A 38 6.15 20.56 -19.69
C SER A 38 6.36 19.04 -19.50
N GLY A 39 5.34 18.23 -19.81
CA GLY A 39 5.42 16.77 -19.74
C GLY A 39 6.14 16.16 -20.95
N THR A 40 6.69 14.96 -20.76
CA THR A 40 7.23 14.16 -21.88
C THR A 40 6.10 13.72 -22.81
N VAL A 41 6.28 13.93 -24.12
CA VAL A 41 5.45 13.29 -25.14
C VAL A 41 5.69 11.78 -25.00
N PRO A 42 4.65 10.94 -24.89
CA PRO A 42 4.83 9.50 -24.95
C PRO A 42 5.56 9.15 -26.26
N GLU A 43 6.65 8.42 -26.16
CA GLU A 43 7.39 7.94 -27.33
C GLU A 43 6.42 7.11 -28.19
N PRO A 44 6.27 7.39 -29.49
CA PRO A 44 5.34 6.66 -30.33
C PRO A 44 5.77 5.18 -30.31
N THR A 45 4.85 4.30 -29.95
CA THR A 45 5.08 2.85 -30.00
C THR A 45 5.59 2.49 -31.40
N PRO A 46 6.74 1.82 -31.57
CA PRO A 46 7.25 1.49 -32.87
C PRO A 46 6.23 0.63 -33.62
N ASN A 47 5.78 1.15 -34.75
CA ASN A 47 4.86 0.44 -35.64
C ASN A 47 5.56 -0.83 -36.11
N PRO A 48 4.97 -2.03 -35.99
CA PRO A 48 5.61 -3.24 -36.49
C PRO A 48 5.94 -3.08 -37.97
N GLU A 49 7.16 -3.38 -38.35
CA GLU A 49 7.70 -3.30 -39.70
C GLU A 49 6.78 -4.05 -40.68
N PRO A 50 6.26 -3.41 -41.76
CA PRO A 50 5.32 -4.05 -42.67
C PRO A 50 6.06 -5.14 -43.47
N THR A 51 5.53 -6.34 -43.43
CA THR A 51 5.90 -7.44 -44.31
C THR A 51 5.72 -6.99 -45.76
N PRO A 52 6.66 -7.20 -46.71
CA PRO A 52 6.54 -6.72 -48.06
C PRO A 52 5.39 -7.41 -48.81
N ALA A 53 4.39 -6.63 -49.19
CA ALA A 53 3.26 -7.04 -50.04
C ALA A 53 3.41 -6.51 -51.46
N PRO A 54 2.80 -7.17 -52.45
CA PRO A 54 2.97 -6.84 -53.87
C PRO A 54 2.38 -5.47 -54.23
N ALA A 55 2.97 -4.83 -55.26
CA ALA A 55 2.71 -3.46 -55.72
C ALA A 55 1.23 -3.11 -55.85
N GLN A 56 0.78 -2.08 -55.16
CA GLN A 56 -0.54 -1.44 -55.26
C GLN A 56 -0.44 0.00 -55.81
N PRO A 57 -1.53 0.54 -56.42
CA PRO A 57 -1.55 1.87 -57.01
C PRO A 57 -1.40 3.00 -56.00
N PRO A 58 -1.12 4.26 -56.41
CA PRO A 58 -0.66 5.32 -55.51
C PRO A 58 -1.66 5.63 -54.42
N ILE A 59 -1.23 5.42 -53.18
CA ILE A 59 -1.99 5.72 -51.96
C ILE A 59 -1.85 7.22 -51.69
N VAL A 60 -2.97 7.93 -51.62
CA VAL A 60 -3.05 9.26 -51.03
C VAL A 60 -2.66 9.10 -49.54
N ASN A 61 -1.51 9.69 -49.14
CA ASN A 61 -1.09 9.70 -47.78
C ASN A 61 -2.19 10.32 -46.90
N PRO A 62 -2.74 9.62 -45.90
CA PRO A 62 -3.60 10.27 -44.92
C PRO A 62 -2.79 11.36 -44.21
N ASP A 63 -3.47 12.50 -43.95
CA ASP A 63 -2.91 13.58 -43.15
C ASP A 63 -2.23 13.02 -41.87
N PRO A 64 -1.06 13.53 -41.48
CA PRO A 64 -0.37 13.04 -40.28
C PRO A 64 -1.30 13.17 -39.09
N THR A 65 -1.55 12.06 -38.42
CA THR A 65 -2.31 12.02 -37.16
C THR A 65 -1.71 13.06 -36.22
N PRO A 66 -2.50 13.97 -35.62
CA PRO A 66 -1.97 14.98 -34.71
C PRO A 66 -1.17 14.30 -33.60
N GLU A 67 0.05 14.77 -33.42
CA GLU A 67 0.92 14.30 -32.33
C GLU A 67 0.20 14.48 -30.98
N PRO A 68 0.15 13.46 -30.11
CA PRO A 68 -0.53 13.57 -28.83
C PRO A 68 0.01 14.77 -28.04
N ALA A 69 -0.88 15.61 -27.55
CA ALA A 69 -0.49 16.76 -26.75
C ALA A 69 0.29 16.30 -25.51
N PRO A 70 1.41 16.96 -25.13
CA PRO A 70 2.19 16.59 -23.98
C PRO A 70 1.34 16.65 -22.71
N THR A 71 1.41 15.60 -21.90
CA THR A 71 0.67 15.51 -20.63
C THR A 71 1.33 16.41 -19.59
N PRO A 72 0.60 17.31 -18.93
CA PRO A 72 1.19 18.20 -17.93
C PRO A 72 1.72 17.39 -16.72
N LYS A 73 2.93 17.70 -16.29
CA LYS A 73 3.55 17.10 -15.09
C LYS A 73 2.97 17.77 -13.83
N PRO A 74 2.60 17.01 -12.78
CA PRO A 74 2.18 17.57 -11.52
C PRO A 74 3.29 18.39 -10.85
N THR A 75 2.91 19.41 -10.09
CA THR A 75 3.83 20.10 -9.18
C THR A 75 4.20 19.18 -8.03
N THR A 76 5.32 19.46 -7.33
CA THR A 76 5.71 18.72 -6.12
C THR A 76 4.59 18.73 -5.05
N THR A 77 3.87 19.86 -4.92
CA THR A 77 2.70 19.98 -4.02
C THR A 77 1.57 19.07 -4.42
N ALA A 78 1.24 19.03 -5.70
CA ALA A 78 0.17 18.18 -6.24
C ALA A 78 0.53 16.71 -6.14
N ASP A 79 1.78 16.36 -6.42
CA ASP A 79 2.31 15.00 -6.33
C ASP A 79 2.30 14.47 -4.89
N ALA A 80 2.86 15.23 -3.93
CA ALA A 80 2.85 14.85 -2.53
C ALA A 80 1.43 14.72 -1.96
N GLY A 81 0.54 15.66 -2.29
CA GLY A 81 -0.85 15.61 -1.83
C GLY A 81 -1.67 14.49 -2.45
N GLY A 82 -1.49 14.20 -3.74
CA GLY A 82 -2.10 13.06 -4.42
C GLY A 82 -1.62 11.72 -3.86
N ASN A 83 -0.34 11.64 -3.53
CA ASN A 83 0.27 10.44 -2.93
C ASN A 83 -0.24 10.09 -1.53
N TYR A 84 -1.04 10.94 -0.87
CA TYR A 84 -1.73 10.52 0.36
C TYR A 84 -2.71 9.37 0.14
N LEU A 85 -3.22 9.18 -1.09
CA LEU A 85 -3.95 7.97 -1.46
C LEU A 85 -3.07 6.73 -1.27
N ASN A 86 -1.84 6.77 -1.81
CA ASN A 86 -0.88 5.68 -1.70
C ASN A 86 -0.46 5.42 -0.24
N VAL A 87 -0.11 6.48 0.50
CA VAL A 87 0.23 6.38 1.92
C VAL A 87 -0.90 5.74 2.70
N GLY A 88 -2.16 6.16 2.47
CA GLY A 88 -3.32 5.59 3.13
C GLY A 88 -3.52 4.11 2.83
N TYR A 89 -3.40 3.71 1.57
CA TYR A 89 -3.48 2.32 1.14
C TYR A 89 -2.36 1.46 1.75
N LEU A 90 -1.12 1.95 1.70
CA LEU A 90 0.06 1.23 2.21
C LEU A 90 0.02 1.07 3.74
N LEU A 91 -0.43 2.07 4.50
CA LEU A 91 -0.65 1.94 5.93
C LEU A 91 -1.69 0.87 6.24
N ASN A 92 -2.81 0.88 5.52
CA ASN A 92 -3.84 -0.15 5.68
C ASN A 92 -3.31 -1.56 5.33
N TYR A 93 -2.46 -1.67 4.29
CA TYR A 93 -1.80 -2.91 3.90
C TYR A 93 -0.89 -3.47 5.00
N VAL A 94 -0.05 -2.65 5.65
CA VAL A 94 0.88 -3.10 6.69
C VAL A 94 0.20 -3.41 8.03
N GLU A 95 -0.96 -2.84 8.28
CA GLU A 95 -1.75 -3.06 9.49
C GLU A 95 -2.60 -4.34 9.43
N ASN A 96 -3.15 -4.69 8.24
CA ASN A 96 -4.01 -5.86 8.02
C ASN A 96 -3.16 -7.09 7.67
N ARG A 97 -2.65 -7.77 8.70
CA ARG A 97 -1.78 -8.94 8.56
C ARG A 97 -2.50 -10.24 8.87
N THR A 98 -1.91 -11.35 8.42
CA THR A 98 -2.39 -12.70 8.72
C THR A 98 -2.36 -12.99 10.22
N LEU A 99 -3.12 -13.98 10.64
CA LEU A 99 -3.21 -14.40 12.04
C LEU A 99 -1.81 -14.72 12.61
N MET A 100 -1.02 -15.50 11.89
CA MET A 100 0.33 -15.88 12.33
C MET A 100 1.25 -14.67 12.51
N GLN A 101 1.15 -13.69 11.65
CA GLN A 101 1.92 -12.44 11.76
C GLN A 101 1.45 -11.54 12.90
N ARG A 102 0.21 -11.68 13.33
CA ARG A 102 -0.36 -10.89 14.42
C ARG A 102 -0.12 -11.53 15.79
N MET A 103 -0.23 -12.84 15.91
CA MET A 103 -0.30 -13.54 17.17
C MET A 103 0.68 -14.70 17.32
N GLY A 104 1.42 -15.08 16.27
CA GLY A 104 2.23 -16.29 16.25
C GLY A 104 1.40 -17.57 16.13
N ASP A 105 2.01 -18.73 16.38
CA ASP A 105 1.31 -20.01 16.32
C ASP A 105 0.52 -20.25 17.62
N LEU A 106 -0.81 -20.25 17.51
CA LEU A 106 -1.75 -20.34 18.64
C LEU A 106 -2.19 -21.78 18.99
N ARG A 107 -1.78 -22.79 18.22
CA ARG A 107 -2.39 -24.14 18.28
C ARG A 107 -2.18 -24.92 19.56
N ASN A 108 -1.13 -24.58 20.32
CA ASN A 108 -0.74 -25.33 21.52
C ASN A 108 -0.88 -24.50 22.81
N GLN A 109 -1.78 -23.53 22.80
CA GLN A 109 -1.92 -22.59 23.91
C GLN A 109 -2.86 -23.05 25.02
N SER A 110 -2.79 -22.39 26.17
CA SER A 110 -3.73 -22.51 27.28
C SER A 110 -5.14 -22.09 26.85
N LYS A 111 -6.15 -22.60 27.55
CA LYS A 111 -7.52 -22.64 27.04
C LYS A 111 -8.37 -21.41 27.35
N ASP A 112 -7.97 -20.51 28.24
CA ASP A 112 -8.91 -19.53 28.81
C ASP A 112 -8.87 -18.16 28.14
N GLY A 113 -7.69 -17.62 27.90
CA GLY A 113 -7.53 -16.31 27.29
C GLY A 113 -6.10 -15.94 27.02
N ASN A 114 -5.92 -14.85 26.28
CA ASN A 114 -4.64 -14.42 25.81
C ASN A 114 -4.50 -12.90 25.88
N ILE A 115 -3.27 -12.44 26.11
CA ILE A 115 -2.86 -11.07 25.83
C ILE A 115 -1.63 -11.11 24.92
N TRP A 116 -1.53 -10.15 24.02
CA TRP A 116 -0.45 -10.14 23.05
C TRP A 116 0.00 -8.71 22.70
N LEU A 117 1.26 -8.62 22.34
CA LEU A 117 1.93 -7.43 21.86
C LEU A 117 2.63 -7.76 20.56
N ARG A 118 2.46 -6.91 19.54
CA ARG A 118 3.17 -6.99 18.27
C ARG A 118 3.86 -5.67 17.97
N SER A 119 5.11 -5.75 17.50
CA SER A 119 5.84 -4.63 16.91
C SER A 119 6.26 -4.99 15.49
N TYR A 120 6.23 -4.02 14.59
CA TYR A 120 6.63 -4.20 13.20
C TYR A 120 7.22 -2.92 12.64
N GLY A 121 8.06 -3.08 11.62
CA GLY A 121 8.66 -1.96 10.92
C GLY A 121 9.30 -2.39 9.61
N GLY A 122 9.52 -1.43 8.74
CA GLY A 122 10.08 -1.71 7.44
C GLY A 122 10.16 -0.50 6.52
N SER A 123 10.40 -0.79 5.25
CA SER A 123 10.37 0.18 4.15
C SER A 123 9.44 -0.27 3.05
N LEU A 124 8.90 0.70 2.35
CA LEU A 124 8.05 0.56 1.18
C LEU A 124 8.59 1.48 0.09
N ASP A 125 8.79 0.94 -1.10
CA ASP A 125 9.15 1.68 -2.30
C ASP A 125 7.88 1.71 -3.16
N SER A 126 7.13 2.84 -3.15
CA SER A 126 5.90 3.02 -3.92
C SER A 126 6.23 3.48 -5.33
N PHE A 127 5.73 2.75 -6.34
CA PHE A 127 6.02 3.05 -7.73
C PHE A 127 5.13 4.16 -8.28
N ALA A 128 5.63 4.83 -9.31
CA ALA A 128 4.85 5.81 -10.05
C ALA A 128 3.62 5.17 -10.70
N SER A 129 2.46 5.80 -10.56
CA SER A 129 1.21 5.35 -11.17
C SER A 129 0.34 6.53 -11.58
N GLY A 130 -0.25 6.45 -12.78
CA GLY A 130 -0.98 7.57 -13.35
C GLY A 130 -0.08 8.77 -13.58
N LYS A 131 -0.42 9.91 -12.97
CA LYS A 131 0.40 11.14 -13.00
C LYS A 131 1.25 11.33 -11.74
N LEU A 132 1.10 10.48 -10.72
CA LEU A 132 1.84 10.57 -9.46
C LEU A 132 3.20 9.89 -9.59
N SER A 133 4.20 10.49 -8.99
CA SER A 133 5.55 9.93 -8.90
C SER A 133 5.60 8.81 -7.86
N GLY A 134 6.60 7.93 -7.96
CA GLY A 134 6.95 7.02 -6.88
C GLY A 134 7.57 7.77 -5.69
N PHE A 135 7.57 7.14 -4.54
CA PHE A 135 8.19 7.64 -3.32
C PHE A 135 8.62 6.50 -2.40
N ASP A 136 9.61 6.75 -1.58
CA ASP A 136 10.06 5.84 -0.54
C ASP A 136 9.37 6.15 0.78
N MET A 137 9.10 5.13 1.59
CA MET A 137 8.47 5.32 2.89
C MET A 137 9.01 4.32 3.91
N SER A 138 9.58 4.82 5.00
CA SER A 138 9.83 4.01 6.20
C SER A 138 8.63 4.03 7.13
N TYR A 139 8.40 2.93 7.84
CA TYR A 139 7.31 2.86 8.81
C TYR A 139 7.65 1.97 10.01
N SER A 140 6.96 2.22 11.12
CA SER A 140 6.97 1.37 12.30
C SER A 140 5.62 1.42 13.00
N GLY A 141 5.27 0.34 13.69
CA GLY A 141 4.01 0.26 14.39
C GLY A 141 4.03 -0.71 15.56
N ILE A 142 3.04 -0.54 16.42
CA ILE A 142 2.81 -1.38 17.59
C ILE A 142 1.32 -1.70 17.69
N GLN A 143 1.02 -2.93 18.10
CA GLN A 143 -0.34 -3.40 18.37
C GLN A 143 -0.36 -4.11 19.73
N PHE A 144 -1.41 -3.89 20.48
CA PHE A 144 -1.66 -4.59 21.75
C PHE A 144 -3.11 -5.09 21.74
N GLY A 145 -3.30 -6.33 22.15
CA GLY A 145 -4.63 -6.92 22.18
C GLY A 145 -4.77 -8.05 23.18
N GLY A 146 -5.99 -8.53 23.31
CA GLY A 146 -6.30 -9.69 24.12
C GLY A 146 -7.60 -10.33 23.67
N ASP A 147 -7.73 -11.60 23.98
CA ASP A 147 -8.90 -12.40 23.66
C ASP A 147 -9.26 -13.36 24.77
N LYS A 148 -10.46 -13.89 24.64
CA LYS A 148 -10.96 -14.94 25.51
C LYS A 148 -11.63 -16.02 24.67
N ARG A 149 -11.45 -17.27 25.09
CA ARG A 149 -12.19 -18.40 24.53
C ARG A 149 -13.65 -18.34 24.97
N LEU A 150 -14.57 -18.43 24.02
CA LEU A 150 -16.01 -18.31 24.29
C LEU A 150 -16.64 -19.59 24.81
N SER A 151 -16.06 -20.77 24.50
CA SER A 151 -16.66 -22.05 24.83
C SER A 151 -15.62 -23.16 24.92
N ASP A 152 -15.79 -24.08 25.88
CA ASP A 152 -14.95 -25.27 26.00
C ASP A 152 -15.18 -26.27 24.87
N VAL A 153 -16.36 -26.25 24.27
CA VAL A 153 -16.74 -27.15 23.16
C VAL A 153 -16.24 -26.64 21.82
N MET A 154 -16.31 -25.32 21.62
CA MET A 154 -15.90 -24.68 20.37
C MET A 154 -14.63 -23.85 20.58
N PRO A 155 -13.52 -24.16 19.90
CA PRO A 155 -12.27 -23.42 20.05
C PRO A 155 -12.33 -22.07 19.29
N LEU A 156 -13.25 -21.22 19.73
CA LEU A 156 -13.49 -19.88 19.21
C LEU A 156 -12.99 -18.84 20.22
N TYR A 157 -12.03 -18.02 19.80
CA TYR A 157 -11.49 -16.90 20.55
C TYR A 157 -12.05 -15.61 20.01
N VAL A 158 -12.48 -14.71 20.88
CA VAL A 158 -12.95 -13.36 20.50
C VAL A 158 -12.15 -12.34 21.28
N GLY A 159 -11.64 -11.35 20.55
CA GLY A 159 -10.73 -10.38 21.13
C GLY A 159 -10.86 -8.99 20.58
N LEU A 160 -10.17 -8.07 21.24
CA LEU A 160 -10.05 -6.65 20.87
C LEU A 160 -8.58 -6.30 20.79
N TYR A 161 -8.25 -5.29 19.97
CA TYR A 161 -6.91 -4.74 19.91
C TYR A 161 -6.93 -3.26 19.54
N ILE A 162 -5.85 -2.60 19.90
CA ILE A 162 -5.53 -1.22 19.52
C ILE A 162 -4.14 -1.19 18.91
N GLY A 163 -3.85 -0.19 18.10
CA GLY A 163 -2.52 -0.02 17.55
C GLY A 163 -2.30 1.38 16.97
N SER A 164 -1.04 1.65 16.70
CA SER A 164 -0.61 2.87 16.04
C SER A 164 0.55 2.57 15.10
N THR A 165 0.50 3.17 13.92
CA THR A 165 1.57 3.12 12.90
C THR A 165 2.04 4.53 12.61
N HIS A 166 3.36 4.72 12.54
CA HIS A 166 4.02 5.94 12.09
C HIS A 166 4.75 5.64 10.80
N ALA A 167 4.69 6.56 9.85
CA ALA A 167 5.41 6.46 8.59
C ALA A 167 5.97 7.80 8.17
N SER A 168 7.07 7.75 7.43
CA SER A 168 7.79 8.90 6.90
C SER A 168 7.98 8.71 5.41
N PRO A 169 7.04 9.18 4.57
CA PRO A 169 7.20 9.19 3.13
C PRO A 169 8.21 10.28 2.70
N ASP A 170 9.06 9.94 1.73
CA ASP A 170 10.03 10.83 1.08
C ASP A 170 9.59 11.07 -0.37
N TYR A 171 9.03 12.23 -0.62
CA TYR A 171 8.46 12.61 -1.92
C TYR A 171 9.49 13.30 -2.81
N SER A 172 9.20 13.35 -4.11
CA SER A 172 9.97 14.16 -5.06
C SER A 172 9.89 15.66 -4.73
N GLY A 173 10.78 16.15 -3.90
CA GLY A 173 10.85 17.59 -3.53
C GLY A 173 10.63 17.89 -2.06
N GLY A 174 10.56 16.85 -1.21
CA GLY A 174 10.44 16.99 0.24
C GLY A 174 9.88 15.74 0.91
N ASP A 175 9.53 15.86 2.14
CA ASP A 175 9.13 14.76 3.00
C ASP A 175 7.71 14.91 3.57
N GLY A 176 7.26 13.86 4.23
CA GLY A 176 6.00 13.85 4.93
C GLY A 176 6.04 13.04 6.22
N THR A 177 4.96 13.12 6.96
CA THR A 177 4.69 12.23 8.09
C THR A 177 3.29 11.70 8.00
N ALA A 178 3.12 10.43 8.31
CA ALA A 178 1.82 9.81 8.40
C ALA A 178 1.68 9.05 9.71
N ARG A 179 0.52 9.12 10.32
CA ARG A 179 0.16 8.40 11.51
C ARG A 179 -1.22 7.77 11.36
N SER A 180 -1.31 6.48 11.64
CA SER A 180 -2.58 5.76 11.71
C SER A 180 -2.78 5.24 13.13
N ASP A 181 -3.83 5.69 13.79
CA ASP A 181 -4.31 5.15 15.06
C ASP A 181 -5.54 4.29 14.78
N TYR A 182 -5.59 3.08 15.30
CA TYR A 182 -6.66 2.14 14.99
C TYR A 182 -7.04 1.25 16.15
N MET A 183 -8.26 0.74 16.08
CA MET A 183 -8.78 -0.30 16.96
C MET A 183 -9.50 -1.35 16.14
N GLY A 184 -9.56 -2.56 16.69
CA GLY A 184 -10.26 -3.65 16.01
C GLY A 184 -10.77 -4.71 16.97
N MET A 185 -11.62 -5.54 16.42
CA MET A 185 -12.11 -6.77 17.03
C MET A 185 -11.83 -7.95 16.11
N TYR A 186 -11.69 -9.12 16.68
CA TYR A 186 -11.46 -10.33 15.92
C TYR A 186 -12.14 -11.54 16.54
N ALA A 187 -12.36 -12.54 15.69
CA ALA A 187 -12.86 -13.84 16.08
C ALA A 187 -12.04 -14.91 15.35
N SER A 188 -11.30 -15.73 16.13
CA SER A 188 -10.39 -16.75 15.61
C SER A 188 -10.89 -18.13 16.01
N TYR A 189 -11.19 -18.96 15.04
CA TYR A 189 -11.58 -20.36 15.21
C TYR A 189 -10.38 -21.27 14.92
N MET A 190 -10.08 -22.20 15.83
CA MET A 190 -8.92 -23.10 15.75
C MET A 190 -9.37 -24.56 15.93
N ALA A 191 -9.59 -25.30 14.86
CA ALA A 191 -9.99 -26.69 14.93
C ALA A 191 -8.81 -27.62 15.28
N GLN A 192 -9.11 -28.73 15.93
CA GLN A 192 -8.11 -29.75 16.30
C GLN A 192 -7.45 -30.45 15.11
N ASN A 193 -8.11 -30.47 13.95
CA ASN A 193 -7.58 -31.04 12.71
C ASN A 193 -6.58 -30.10 11.97
N GLY A 194 -6.22 -28.96 12.57
CA GLY A 194 -5.30 -27.99 12.00
C GLY A 194 -5.96 -26.91 11.13
N PHE A 195 -7.29 -26.97 10.93
CA PHE A 195 -8.02 -25.89 10.26
C PHE A 195 -8.15 -24.68 11.19
N TYR A 196 -8.01 -23.47 10.63
CA TYR A 196 -8.35 -22.23 11.32
C TYR A 196 -9.06 -21.25 10.40
N SER A 197 -9.83 -20.36 11.02
CA SER A 197 -10.38 -19.18 10.35
C SER A 197 -10.32 -17.99 11.28
N ASP A 198 -10.02 -16.82 10.73
CA ASP A 198 -9.85 -15.56 11.48
C ASP A 198 -10.61 -14.45 10.79
N LEU A 199 -11.55 -13.83 11.50
CA LEU A 199 -12.31 -12.66 11.08
C LEU A 199 -11.81 -11.45 11.87
N VAL A 200 -11.44 -10.38 11.18
CA VAL A 200 -10.99 -9.12 11.79
C VAL A 200 -11.79 -7.96 11.25
N ILE A 201 -12.24 -7.07 12.13
CA ILE A 201 -12.86 -5.79 11.80
C ILE A 201 -12.01 -4.70 12.43
N LYS A 202 -11.57 -3.73 11.65
CA LYS A 202 -10.68 -2.64 12.09
C LYS A 202 -11.23 -1.28 11.66
N ALA A 203 -11.28 -0.33 12.58
CA ALA A 203 -11.51 1.09 12.30
C ALA A 203 -10.20 1.85 12.54
N SER A 204 -9.87 2.77 11.64
CA SER A 204 -8.64 3.56 11.67
C SER A 204 -8.89 5.04 11.44
N ARG A 205 -7.98 5.86 11.96
CA ARG A 205 -7.89 7.29 11.68
C ARG A 205 -6.46 7.62 11.29
N GLN A 206 -6.31 8.08 10.05
CA GLN A 206 -5.03 8.44 9.47
C GLN A 206 -4.88 9.95 9.42
N LYS A 207 -3.74 10.47 9.88
CA LYS A 207 -3.33 11.86 9.79
C LYS A 207 -2.07 11.93 8.97
N ASN A 208 -2.09 12.70 7.90
CA ASN A 208 -0.97 12.88 6.99
C ASN A 208 -0.58 14.36 6.93
N SER A 209 0.71 14.63 6.82
CA SER A 209 1.25 15.97 6.55
C SER A 209 2.44 15.85 5.60
N PHE A 210 2.64 16.85 4.75
CA PHE A 210 3.84 16.97 3.93
C PHE A 210 4.47 18.36 4.03
N HIS A 211 5.76 18.41 3.74
CA HIS A 211 6.53 19.61 3.54
C HIS A 211 7.41 19.44 2.28
N VAL A 212 7.07 20.15 1.22
CA VAL A 212 7.77 20.09 -0.08
C VAL A 212 8.16 21.47 -0.55
N ARG A 213 9.04 21.54 -1.55
CA ARG A 213 9.43 22.80 -2.20
C ARG A 213 8.75 22.92 -3.56
N ASP A 214 8.21 24.11 -3.83
CA ASP A 214 7.65 24.43 -5.14
C ASP A 214 8.76 24.70 -6.18
N SER A 215 8.40 25.01 -7.43
CA SER A 215 9.31 25.31 -8.51
C SER A 215 10.16 26.59 -8.28
N GLN A 216 9.75 27.44 -7.34
CA GLN A 216 10.48 28.63 -6.91
C GLN A 216 11.28 28.40 -5.62
N ASN A 217 11.39 27.14 -5.16
CA ASN A 217 12.07 26.75 -3.93
C ASN A 217 11.43 27.27 -2.63
N ASN A 218 10.15 27.70 -2.67
CA ASN A 218 9.42 28.05 -1.46
C ASN A 218 8.91 26.78 -0.76
N GLY A 219 8.92 26.79 0.58
CA GLY A 219 8.34 25.70 1.36
C GLY A 219 6.82 25.69 1.30
N VAL A 220 6.23 24.55 0.92
CA VAL A 220 4.79 24.34 0.87
C VAL A 220 4.43 23.17 1.78
N ASN A 221 3.39 23.35 2.58
CA ASN A 221 2.88 22.31 3.48
C ASN A 221 1.36 22.15 3.35
N ALA A 222 0.89 20.96 3.66
CA ALA A 222 -0.52 20.68 3.90
C ALA A 222 -0.65 19.52 4.88
N ASN A 223 -1.84 19.39 5.45
CA ASN A 223 -2.21 18.25 6.29
C ASN A 223 -3.64 17.82 5.99
N GLY A 224 -3.91 16.54 6.20
CA GLY A 224 -5.22 15.96 6.01
C GLY A 224 -5.48 14.81 6.98
N THR A 225 -6.75 14.49 7.16
CA THR A 225 -7.19 13.39 8.02
C THR A 225 -8.25 12.58 7.29
N ALA A 226 -8.13 11.26 7.28
CA ALA A 226 -9.16 10.36 6.79
C ALA A 226 -9.46 9.26 7.82
N ASN A 227 -10.68 8.74 7.79
CA ASN A 227 -11.07 7.56 8.56
C ASN A 227 -11.21 6.37 7.63
N GLY A 228 -10.89 5.20 8.13
CA GLY A 228 -10.97 3.95 7.38
C GLY A 228 -11.68 2.86 8.17
N LEU A 229 -12.26 1.91 7.43
CA LEU A 229 -12.83 0.67 7.95
C LEU A 229 -12.29 -0.48 7.12
N SER A 230 -11.91 -1.59 7.75
CA SER A 230 -11.56 -2.81 7.03
C SER A 230 -12.15 -4.04 7.69
N ILE A 231 -12.46 -5.03 6.86
CA ILE A 231 -12.92 -6.36 7.26
C ILE A 231 -12.03 -7.37 6.54
N SER A 232 -11.42 -8.27 7.30
CA SER A 232 -10.54 -9.30 6.78
C SER A 232 -11.03 -10.69 7.21
N LEU A 233 -11.10 -11.61 6.28
CA LEU A 233 -11.36 -13.02 6.53
C LEU A 233 -10.16 -13.83 6.04
N GLU A 234 -9.60 -14.63 6.93
CA GLU A 234 -8.51 -15.55 6.64
C GLU A 234 -8.95 -16.99 6.97
N ALA A 235 -8.45 -17.95 6.20
CA ALA A 235 -8.57 -19.35 6.50
C ALA A 235 -7.30 -20.08 6.07
N GLY A 236 -6.94 -21.12 6.84
CA GLY A 236 -5.80 -21.96 6.54
C GLY A 236 -5.98 -23.37 7.10
N GLN A 237 -5.20 -24.29 6.58
CA GLN A 237 -5.20 -25.68 6.99
C GLN A 237 -3.78 -26.19 7.12
N ARG A 238 -3.41 -26.61 8.33
CA ARG A 238 -2.12 -27.25 8.56
C ARG A 238 -2.21 -28.75 8.32
N PHE A 239 -1.26 -29.26 7.56
CA PHE A 239 -1.07 -30.70 7.29
C PHE A 239 0.30 -31.12 7.82
N ASN A 240 0.31 -31.88 8.91
CA ASN A 240 1.56 -32.46 9.43
C ASN A 240 2.00 -33.60 8.50
N LEU A 241 3.24 -33.57 8.06
CA LEU A 241 3.81 -34.59 7.14
C LEU A 241 4.41 -35.78 7.89
N THR A 242 4.48 -35.69 9.23
CA THR A 242 5.00 -36.74 10.11
C THR A 242 3.88 -37.29 11.01
N PRO A 243 3.83 -38.61 11.23
CA PRO A 243 2.77 -39.22 12.06
C PRO A 243 2.75 -38.75 13.51
N THR A 244 3.87 -38.26 14.03
CA THR A 244 4.03 -37.81 15.41
C THR A 244 3.40 -36.45 15.69
N GLY A 245 2.92 -35.74 14.66
CA GLY A 245 2.41 -34.36 14.79
C GLY A 245 3.50 -33.31 14.97
N TYR A 246 4.77 -33.71 15.04
CA TYR A 246 5.96 -32.85 15.08
C TYR A 246 6.81 -33.08 13.83
N GLY A 247 7.65 -32.14 13.48
CA GLY A 247 8.49 -32.19 12.29
C GLY A 247 7.91 -31.33 11.15
N PHE A 248 8.08 -31.79 9.93
CA PHE A 248 7.65 -31.00 8.77
C PHE A 248 6.13 -30.93 8.65
N TYR A 249 5.68 -29.73 8.23
CA TYR A 249 4.30 -29.46 7.90
C TYR A 249 4.19 -28.52 6.69
N ILE A 250 3.06 -28.57 6.03
CA ILE A 250 2.65 -27.60 5.02
C ILE A 250 1.34 -26.95 5.46
N GLU A 251 1.17 -25.65 5.13
CA GLU A 251 -0.01 -24.91 5.51
C GLU A 251 -0.41 -23.93 4.40
N PRO A 252 -1.35 -24.29 3.52
CA PRO A 252 -2.01 -23.35 2.64
C PRO A 252 -2.87 -22.37 3.45
N GLN A 253 -2.80 -21.09 3.04
CA GLN A 253 -3.56 -20.00 3.64
C GLN A 253 -4.17 -19.13 2.56
N THR A 254 -5.36 -18.62 2.83
CA THR A 254 -6.02 -17.61 2.00
C THR A 254 -6.56 -16.49 2.88
N GLN A 255 -6.45 -15.25 2.42
CA GLN A 255 -7.01 -14.09 3.10
C GLN A 255 -7.67 -13.16 2.08
N LEU A 256 -8.83 -12.64 2.44
CA LEU A 256 -9.52 -11.61 1.69
C LEU A 256 -9.79 -10.43 2.62
N THR A 257 -9.34 -9.24 2.25
CA THR A 257 -9.51 -8.02 3.03
C THR A 257 -10.24 -6.99 2.19
N TYR A 258 -11.42 -6.60 2.63
CA TYR A 258 -12.12 -5.42 2.12
C TYR A 258 -11.78 -4.22 2.99
N SER A 259 -11.50 -3.09 2.36
CA SER A 259 -11.20 -1.84 3.04
C SER A 259 -11.89 -0.67 2.36
N HIS A 260 -12.45 0.23 3.16
CA HIS A 260 -13.01 1.50 2.73
C HIS A 260 -12.30 2.62 3.47
N GLN A 261 -11.83 3.63 2.73
CA GLN A 261 -11.28 4.86 3.28
C GLN A 261 -12.09 6.04 2.81
N ASN A 262 -12.50 6.89 3.73
CA ASN A 262 -13.26 8.09 3.44
C ASN A 262 -12.42 9.09 2.63
N GLU A 263 -13.11 10.01 1.97
CA GLU A 263 -12.51 11.15 1.31
C GLU A 263 -11.69 12.03 2.26
N MET A 264 -10.72 12.74 1.69
CA MET A 264 -9.88 13.70 2.41
C MET A 264 -9.75 14.98 1.59
N ALA A 265 -10.06 16.11 2.19
CA ALA A 265 -9.83 17.42 1.60
C ALA A 265 -8.76 18.18 2.37
N MET A 266 -7.86 18.85 1.65
CA MET A 266 -6.81 19.68 2.22
C MET A 266 -6.54 20.89 1.34
N LYS A 267 -6.02 21.96 1.95
CA LYS A 267 -5.55 23.14 1.25
C LYS A 267 -4.07 23.33 1.59
N ALA A 268 -3.24 23.34 0.58
CA ALA A 268 -1.82 23.59 0.73
C ALA A 268 -1.55 25.09 0.96
N SER A 269 -0.42 25.41 1.62
CA SER A 269 -0.05 26.78 1.97
C SER A 269 0.14 27.70 0.75
N ASN A 270 0.42 27.12 -0.43
CA ASN A 270 0.47 27.86 -1.72
C ASN A 270 -0.90 28.06 -2.37
N GLY A 271 -2.00 27.66 -1.70
CA GLY A 271 -3.36 27.85 -2.16
C GLY A 271 -3.96 26.70 -2.98
N LEU A 272 -3.19 25.63 -3.31
CA LEU A 272 -3.70 24.46 -4.03
C LEU A 272 -4.72 23.73 -3.15
N ASN A 273 -5.94 23.53 -3.67
CA ASN A 273 -6.93 22.66 -3.04
C ASN A 273 -6.75 21.24 -3.59
N ILE A 274 -6.62 20.28 -2.69
CA ILE A 274 -6.44 18.86 -2.98
C ILE A 274 -7.61 18.13 -2.35
N HIS A 275 -8.38 17.41 -3.16
CA HIS A 275 -9.47 16.57 -2.69
C HIS A 275 -9.24 15.14 -3.17
N LEU A 276 -9.06 14.23 -2.23
CA LEU A 276 -8.90 12.80 -2.46
C LEU A 276 -10.26 12.14 -2.23
N ASN A 277 -10.81 11.52 -3.27
CA ASN A 277 -12.06 10.79 -3.12
C ASN A 277 -11.85 9.55 -2.24
N HIS A 278 -12.95 9.01 -1.74
CA HIS A 278 -12.92 7.71 -1.07
C HIS A 278 -12.37 6.62 -2.01
N TYR A 279 -11.81 5.58 -1.43
CA TYR A 279 -11.47 4.38 -2.20
C TYR A 279 -11.95 3.12 -1.48
N GLU A 280 -12.19 2.10 -2.28
CA GLU A 280 -12.49 0.76 -1.84
C GLU A 280 -11.41 -0.18 -2.36
N SER A 281 -10.90 -1.03 -1.48
CA SER A 281 -9.89 -2.04 -1.77
C SER A 281 -10.45 -3.42 -1.48
N LEU A 282 -10.18 -4.37 -2.35
CA LEU A 282 -10.44 -5.79 -2.13
C LEU A 282 -9.14 -6.55 -2.40
N LEU A 283 -8.38 -6.75 -1.33
CA LEU A 283 -7.07 -7.39 -1.38
C LEU A 283 -7.17 -8.87 -1.06
N GLY A 284 -6.76 -9.73 -1.99
CA GLY A 284 -6.63 -11.16 -1.81
C GLY A 284 -5.18 -11.57 -1.61
N ARG A 285 -4.96 -12.54 -0.72
CA ARG A 285 -3.68 -13.23 -0.51
C ARG A 285 -3.90 -14.72 -0.55
N ALA A 286 -3.00 -15.45 -1.23
CA ALA A 286 -2.95 -16.91 -1.21
C ALA A 286 -1.50 -17.32 -0.97
N SER A 287 -1.24 -18.00 0.13
CA SER A 287 0.11 -18.31 0.60
C SER A 287 0.25 -19.78 0.94
N MET A 288 1.49 -20.27 0.88
CA MET A 288 1.90 -21.58 1.34
C MET A 288 3.02 -21.41 2.36
N ILE A 289 2.88 -22.03 3.51
CA ILE A 289 3.91 -22.16 4.51
C ILE A 289 4.46 -23.58 4.46
N LEU A 290 5.79 -23.70 4.49
CA LEU A 290 6.52 -24.92 4.80
C LEU A 290 7.28 -24.70 6.09
N GLY A 291 6.96 -25.47 7.12
CA GLY A 291 7.56 -25.31 8.42
C GLY A 291 8.04 -26.60 9.04
N TYR A 292 8.77 -26.44 10.13
CA TYR A 292 9.31 -27.54 10.95
C TYR A 292 9.13 -27.25 12.41
N ASP A 293 8.51 -28.20 13.14
CA ASP A 293 8.32 -28.13 14.59
C ASP A 293 9.33 -29.00 15.33
N ILE A 294 9.92 -28.39 16.34
CA ILE A 294 10.77 -29.08 17.31
C ILE A 294 10.12 -28.98 18.68
N THR A 295 9.92 -30.10 19.35
CA THR A 295 9.38 -30.16 20.71
C THR A 295 10.43 -30.67 21.67
N ALA A 296 10.63 -29.96 22.77
CA ALA A 296 11.53 -30.33 23.85
C ALA A 296 10.84 -30.11 25.20
N GLY A 297 10.28 -31.17 25.78
CA GLY A 297 9.51 -31.09 27.01
C GLY A 297 8.26 -30.22 26.86
N TYR A 298 8.20 -29.13 27.65
CA TYR A 298 7.08 -28.17 27.61
C TYR A 298 7.33 -26.99 26.63
N SER A 299 8.43 -27.01 25.88
CA SER A 299 8.80 -25.97 24.95
C SER A 299 8.66 -26.45 23.52
N GLN A 300 8.26 -25.56 22.63
CA GLN A 300 8.15 -25.81 21.21
C GLN A 300 8.83 -24.70 20.42
N LEU A 301 9.57 -25.08 19.40
CA LEU A 301 10.17 -24.18 18.42
C LEU A 301 9.57 -24.50 17.04
N ASN A 302 9.03 -23.51 16.41
CA ASN A 302 8.52 -23.56 15.04
C ASN A 302 9.38 -22.65 14.16
N MET A 303 9.86 -23.19 13.05
CA MET A 303 10.57 -22.42 12.00
C MET A 303 9.85 -22.64 10.68
N TYR A 304 9.71 -21.59 9.88
CA TYR A 304 8.99 -21.72 8.62
C TYR A 304 9.51 -20.76 7.55
N VAL A 305 9.25 -21.13 6.31
CA VAL A 305 9.32 -20.27 5.13
C VAL A 305 7.91 -20.12 4.56
N LYS A 306 7.62 -18.95 4.04
CA LYS A 306 6.33 -18.59 3.46
C LYS A 306 6.54 -18.02 2.05
N THR A 307 5.65 -18.37 1.14
CA THR A 307 5.58 -17.77 -0.20
C THR A 307 4.12 -17.64 -0.60
N GLY A 308 3.78 -16.58 -1.35
CA GLY A 308 2.38 -16.38 -1.73
C GLY A 308 2.14 -15.21 -2.68
N ALA A 309 1.05 -15.32 -3.42
CA ALA A 309 0.57 -14.30 -4.32
C ALA A 309 -0.37 -13.31 -3.59
N ILE A 310 -0.31 -12.07 -4.05
CA ILE A 310 -1.15 -10.97 -3.59
C ILE A 310 -1.82 -10.35 -4.82
N ARG A 311 -3.10 -10.02 -4.72
CA ARG A 311 -3.81 -9.32 -5.77
C ARG A 311 -4.79 -8.30 -5.20
N GLU A 312 -4.69 -7.08 -5.68
CA GLU A 312 -5.72 -6.06 -5.49
C GLU A 312 -6.73 -6.13 -6.64
N PHE A 313 -7.97 -6.47 -6.31
CA PHE A 313 -9.06 -6.66 -7.27
C PHE A 313 -9.85 -5.38 -7.53
N SER A 314 -9.85 -4.46 -6.58
CA SER A 314 -10.56 -3.17 -6.63
C SER A 314 -9.56 -2.02 -6.49
N GLY A 315 -10.01 -0.84 -6.08
CA GLY A 315 -9.10 0.28 -5.78
C GLY A 315 -9.08 1.37 -6.82
N ASP A 316 -10.05 1.43 -7.72
CA ASP A 316 -10.24 2.58 -8.59
C ASP A 316 -10.75 3.77 -7.75
N THR A 317 -10.13 4.92 -7.93
CA THR A 317 -10.47 6.16 -7.25
C THR A 317 -10.11 7.37 -8.10
N GLU A 318 -10.40 8.55 -7.62
CA GLU A 318 -10.07 9.81 -8.27
C GLU A 318 -9.55 10.81 -7.24
N TYR A 319 -8.77 11.76 -7.68
CA TYR A 319 -8.40 12.92 -6.88
C TYR A 319 -8.55 14.20 -7.71
N LEU A 320 -8.81 15.32 -7.04
CA LEU A 320 -8.98 16.62 -7.67
C LEU A 320 -7.88 17.56 -7.18
N LEU A 321 -7.27 18.24 -8.14
CA LEU A 321 -6.31 19.34 -7.92
C LEU A 321 -7.01 20.63 -8.37
N ASN A 322 -7.48 21.45 -7.42
CA ASN A 322 -8.46 22.49 -7.66
C ASN A 322 -9.70 21.90 -8.40
N ASN A 323 -9.84 22.17 -9.70
CA ASN A 323 -10.95 21.68 -10.52
C ASN A 323 -10.53 20.58 -11.51
N SER A 324 -9.24 20.22 -11.56
CA SER A 324 -8.75 19.14 -12.44
C SER A 324 -8.93 17.79 -11.75
N ARG A 325 -9.65 16.89 -12.43
CA ARG A 325 -9.92 15.54 -11.96
C ARG A 325 -8.95 14.55 -12.58
N GLU A 326 -8.35 13.73 -11.74
CA GLU A 326 -7.41 12.70 -12.13
C GLU A 326 -7.87 11.33 -11.62
N LYS A 327 -7.72 10.31 -12.45
CA LYS A 327 -8.04 8.93 -12.09
C LYS A 327 -6.81 8.25 -11.49
N TYR A 328 -7.05 7.40 -10.52
CA TYR A 328 -6.03 6.56 -9.89
C TYR A 328 -6.55 5.14 -9.65
N SER A 329 -5.66 4.15 -9.65
CA SER A 329 -6.04 2.77 -9.41
C SER A 329 -4.96 2.05 -8.61
N PHE A 330 -5.38 1.33 -7.57
CA PHE A 330 -4.53 0.44 -6.78
C PHE A 330 -4.50 -0.99 -7.32
N LYS A 331 -5.18 -1.29 -8.44
CA LYS A 331 -5.19 -2.64 -9.01
C LYS A 331 -3.78 -3.10 -9.35
N GLY A 332 -3.44 -4.29 -8.91
CA GLY A 332 -2.12 -4.84 -9.14
C GLY A 332 -1.94 -6.22 -8.55
N ASN A 333 -0.80 -6.82 -8.88
CA ASN A 333 -0.39 -8.11 -8.38
C ASN A 333 0.93 -7.96 -7.62
N GLY A 334 1.17 -8.86 -6.69
CA GLY A 334 2.42 -8.94 -5.97
C GLY A 334 2.72 -10.36 -5.52
N TRP A 335 3.93 -10.56 -5.07
CA TRP A 335 4.43 -11.81 -4.52
C TRP A 335 5.12 -11.54 -3.19
N ASN A 336 4.74 -12.29 -2.17
CA ASN A 336 5.31 -12.17 -0.83
C ASN A 336 6.10 -13.43 -0.48
N ASN A 337 7.32 -13.24 0.04
CA ASN A 337 8.15 -14.27 0.61
C ASN A 337 8.51 -13.90 2.04
N GLY A 338 8.60 -14.88 2.90
CA GLY A 338 8.94 -14.63 4.31
C GLY A 338 9.61 -15.82 4.96
N VAL A 339 10.31 -15.52 6.04
CA VAL A 339 10.88 -16.52 6.94
C VAL A 339 10.50 -16.15 8.37
N GLY A 340 10.17 -17.13 9.17
CA GLY A 340 9.76 -16.88 10.54
C GLY A 340 10.18 -17.95 11.52
N VAL A 341 10.21 -17.55 12.77
CA VAL A 341 10.44 -18.42 13.92
C VAL A 341 9.47 -18.07 15.04
N SER A 342 8.94 -19.07 15.70
CA SER A 342 8.10 -18.93 16.88
C SER A 342 8.58 -19.89 17.97
N ALA A 343 8.81 -19.40 19.17
CA ALA A 343 9.24 -20.17 20.32
C ALA A 343 8.20 -20.07 21.42
N GLN A 344 7.65 -21.21 21.83
CA GLN A 344 6.73 -21.32 22.94
C GLN A 344 7.41 -21.96 24.14
N TYR A 345 7.22 -21.35 25.30
CA TYR A 345 7.72 -21.84 26.59
C TYR A 345 6.56 -22.07 27.56
N ASN A 346 6.55 -23.23 28.24
CA ASN A 346 5.53 -23.65 29.19
C ASN A 346 4.07 -23.58 28.70
N LYS A 347 3.83 -23.62 27.38
CA LYS A 347 2.51 -23.43 26.75
C LYS A 347 1.84 -22.09 27.05
N GLN A 348 2.53 -21.19 27.73
CA GLN A 348 2.00 -19.87 28.14
C GLN A 348 2.66 -18.72 27.41
N HIS A 349 3.97 -18.80 27.21
CA HIS A 349 4.76 -17.70 26.65
C HIS A 349 5.15 -18.03 25.21
N THR A 350 4.72 -17.25 24.26
CA THR A 350 5.11 -17.37 22.84
C THR A 350 5.81 -16.11 22.38
N PHE A 351 7.01 -16.26 21.85
CA PHE A 351 7.76 -15.21 21.17
C PHE A 351 7.84 -15.58 19.69
N TYR A 352 7.66 -14.61 18.82
CA TYR A 352 7.80 -14.83 17.38
C TYR A 352 8.51 -13.69 16.68
N LEU A 353 9.17 -14.02 15.59
CA LEU A 353 9.85 -13.09 14.69
C LEU A 353 9.65 -13.56 13.24
N GLU A 354 9.31 -12.64 12.35
CA GLU A 354 9.17 -12.90 10.93
C GLU A 354 9.80 -11.76 10.13
N ALA A 355 10.50 -12.09 9.06
CA ALA A 355 10.97 -11.15 8.05
C ALA A 355 10.28 -11.44 6.72
N ASP A 356 9.74 -10.41 6.09
CA ASP A 356 8.99 -10.47 4.84
C ASP A 356 9.61 -9.58 3.78
N TYR A 357 9.53 -10.04 2.54
CA TYR A 357 9.75 -9.25 1.33
C TYR A 357 8.55 -9.42 0.40
N THR A 358 7.95 -8.32 0.01
CA THR A 358 6.88 -8.27 -1.00
C THR A 358 7.40 -7.53 -2.21
N GLN A 359 7.17 -8.07 -3.39
CA GLN A 359 7.45 -7.43 -4.67
C GLN A 359 6.15 -7.36 -5.47
N GLY A 360 5.82 -6.18 -6.02
CA GLY A 360 4.55 -5.98 -6.71
C GLY A 360 4.58 -4.94 -7.81
N ASN A 361 3.45 -4.76 -8.48
CA ASN A 361 3.31 -3.73 -9.51
C ASN A 361 3.17 -2.31 -8.93
N LEU A 362 2.70 -2.20 -7.67
CA LEU A 362 2.42 -0.93 -7.01
C LEU A 362 3.54 -0.50 -6.07
N PHE A 363 4.15 -1.48 -5.41
CA PHE A 363 5.20 -1.23 -4.42
C PHE A 363 6.04 -2.48 -4.17
N ASP A 364 7.25 -2.25 -3.68
CA ASP A 364 8.06 -3.25 -3.00
C ASP A 364 8.08 -2.98 -1.50
N GLN A 365 8.15 -4.03 -0.68
CA GLN A 365 8.17 -3.91 0.78
C GLN A 365 9.20 -4.82 1.40
N LYS A 366 9.93 -4.29 2.38
CA LYS A 366 10.74 -5.07 3.33
C LYS A 366 10.19 -4.82 4.73
N GLN A 367 9.93 -5.89 5.48
CA GLN A 367 9.35 -5.78 6.82
C GLN A 367 9.98 -6.78 7.77
N VAL A 368 10.14 -6.36 9.00
CA VAL A 368 10.36 -7.24 10.15
C VAL A 368 9.18 -7.08 11.11
N ASN A 369 8.69 -8.19 11.62
CA ASN A 369 7.55 -8.27 12.49
C ASN A 369 7.87 -9.22 13.63
N GLY A 370 7.59 -8.84 14.87
CA GLY A 370 7.80 -9.67 16.01
C GLY A 370 6.83 -9.37 17.14
N GLY A 371 6.67 -10.32 18.03
CA GLY A 371 5.75 -10.11 19.12
C GLY A 371 5.89 -11.13 20.25
N TYR A 372 5.10 -10.88 21.26
CA TYR A 372 4.96 -11.69 22.43
C TYR A 372 3.49 -11.95 22.70
N HIS A 373 3.19 -13.20 23.04
CA HIS A 373 1.86 -13.65 23.35
C HIS A 373 1.90 -14.44 24.68
N PHE A 374 1.00 -14.11 25.58
CA PHE A 374 0.83 -14.77 26.87
C PHE A 374 -0.56 -15.40 26.98
N SER A 375 -0.58 -16.70 27.24
CA SER A 375 -1.80 -17.49 27.46
C SER A 375 -1.97 -17.82 28.93
N PHE A 376 -3.17 -17.64 29.49
CA PHE A 376 -3.47 -17.89 30.90
C PHE A 376 -4.70 -18.78 31.10
#